data_c56324d52d82fb7e304928f52f941bfb
#
_entry.id   c56324d52d82fb7e304928f52f941bfb
#
_cell.length_a   1.000
_cell.length_b   1.000
_cell.length_c   1.000
_cell.angle_alpha   90.00
_cell.angle_beta   90.00
_cell.angle_gamma   90.00
#
_symmetry.space_group_name_H-M   'P 1'
#
loop_
_entity.id
_entity.type
_entity.pdbx_description
1 polymer ?
#
loop_
_entity_poly.entity_id
_entity_poly.type
_entity_poly.pdbx_seq_one_letter_code
_entity_poly.pdbx_strand_id
1 'polypeptide(L)'
;MSDNISAQATDDRNQLAVLPSQRDRRQGSLNAKVVLVEYGDYQCPRCRELHTLIQTMQERHNTSEQNDLCLVYRHFPQPQIHPQTQKAAAAAEAAAAQGQFWQMHDILFAHQQELGDGYLAEYADNLGLDVTQFVRDLYKQVHIARINEDIESGLQSGVTAAPALFINGIQYSGRWNIEQLKPAIVAASH
;
A
#
# COMPACT_ATOMS: atom_id res chain seq x y z
N MET A 1 -6.74 -10.90 -51.38
CA MET A 1 -6.58 -11.59 -50.11
C MET A 1 -5.91 -10.56 -49.15
N SER A 2 -6.72 -9.91 -48.36
CA SER A 2 -6.27 -8.85 -47.48
C SER A 2 -6.37 -9.41 -46.07
N ASP A 3 -5.23 -9.73 -45.47
CA ASP A 3 -5.15 -10.22 -44.08
C ASP A 3 -5.40 -9.07 -43.16
N ASN A 4 -6.53 -9.13 -42.52
CA ASN A 4 -6.97 -8.18 -41.47
C ASN A 4 -6.32 -8.60 -40.14
N ILE A 5 -5.12 -8.10 -39.86
CA ILE A 5 -4.51 -8.26 -38.57
C ILE A 5 -5.18 -7.25 -37.62
N SER A 6 -6.23 -7.74 -36.95
CA SER A 6 -6.80 -7.03 -35.79
C SER A 6 -5.77 -7.06 -34.67
N ALA A 7 -4.97 -6.01 -34.54
CA ALA A 7 -4.21 -5.77 -33.33
C ALA A 7 -5.22 -5.55 -32.19
N GLN A 8 -5.32 -6.52 -31.29
CA GLN A 8 -5.99 -6.34 -30.01
C GLN A 8 -5.20 -5.26 -29.25
N ALA A 9 -5.74 -4.06 -29.23
CA ALA A 9 -5.30 -3.03 -28.28
C ALA A 9 -5.61 -3.59 -26.87
N THR A 10 -4.59 -4.05 -26.17
CA THR A 10 -4.67 -4.33 -24.74
C THR A 10 -5.07 -3.02 -24.07
N ASP A 11 -6.14 -3.04 -23.28
CA ASP A 11 -6.62 -1.87 -22.54
C ASP A 11 -5.62 -1.61 -21.39
N ASP A 12 -4.58 -0.82 -21.66
CA ASP A 12 -3.49 -0.48 -20.74
C ASP A 12 -3.98 0.29 -19.49
N ARG A 13 -5.27 0.70 -19.49
CA ARG A 13 -5.86 1.53 -18.41
C ARG A 13 -6.02 0.82 -17.06
N ASN A 14 -5.87 -0.50 -17.04
CA ASN A 14 -6.01 -1.32 -15.83
C ASN A 14 -4.69 -2.00 -15.42
N GLN A 15 -3.56 -1.52 -15.94
CA GLN A 15 -2.26 -2.11 -15.65
C GLN A 15 -1.42 -1.19 -14.77
N LEU A 16 -0.63 -1.79 -13.91
CA LEU A 16 0.33 -1.10 -13.07
C LEU A 16 1.48 -0.54 -13.94
N ALA A 17 1.59 0.79 -14.02
CA ALA A 17 2.59 1.45 -14.86
C ALA A 17 4.01 1.33 -14.31
N VAL A 18 4.17 1.31 -12.97
CA VAL A 18 5.47 1.19 -12.30
C VAL A 18 5.51 -0.12 -11.53
N LEU A 19 6.28 -1.08 -12.03
CA LEU A 19 6.41 -2.39 -11.41
C LEU A 19 7.05 -2.30 -10.01
N PRO A 20 6.69 -3.22 -9.09
CA PRO A 20 7.31 -3.30 -7.77
C PRO A 20 8.82 -3.53 -7.83
N SER A 21 9.53 -2.92 -6.89
CA SER A 21 10.98 -2.98 -6.79
C SER A 21 11.45 -3.17 -5.34
N GLN A 22 12.76 -3.32 -5.16
CA GLN A 22 13.37 -3.39 -3.82
C GLN A 22 13.23 -2.08 -3.02
N ARG A 23 12.87 -0.99 -3.67
CA ARG A 23 12.65 0.32 -3.04
C ARG A 23 11.27 0.44 -2.39
N ASP A 24 10.33 -0.44 -2.77
CA ASP A 24 8.97 -0.42 -2.25
C ASP A 24 8.89 -0.93 -0.80
N ARG A 25 7.88 -0.46 -0.07
CA ARG A 25 7.49 -1.00 1.24
C ARG A 25 6.77 -2.30 1.02
N ARG A 26 7.42 -3.43 1.37
CA ARG A 26 6.90 -4.76 1.05
C ARG A 26 7.02 -5.75 2.21
N GLN A 27 6.09 -6.66 2.25
CA GLN A 27 6.12 -7.88 3.03
C GLN A 27 6.11 -9.07 2.07
N GLY A 28 7.07 -9.96 2.19
CA GLY A 28 7.25 -11.09 1.28
C GLY A 28 8.25 -10.83 0.15
N SER A 29 8.35 -11.78 -0.76
CA SER A 29 9.28 -11.77 -1.89
C SER A 29 8.60 -11.23 -3.15
N LEU A 30 9.30 -10.37 -3.91
CA LEU A 30 8.82 -9.96 -5.25
C LEU A 30 8.77 -11.13 -6.26
N ASN A 31 9.39 -12.28 -5.93
CA ASN A 31 9.30 -13.52 -6.71
C ASN A 31 8.14 -14.42 -6.24
N ALA A 32 7.26 -13.94 -5.33
CA ALA A 32 6.07 -14.67 -4.93
C ALA A 32 5.14 -14.87 -6.14
N LYS A 33 4.35 -15.96 -6.12
CA LYS A 33 3.38 -16.23 -7.18
C LYS A 33 2.35 -15.12 -7.34
N VAL A 34 2.02 -14.46 -6.23
CA VAL A 34 1.10 -13.33 -6.21
C VAL A 34 1.76 -12.12 -5.57
N VAL A 35 1.81 -11.03 -6.30
CA VAL A 35 2.26 -9.73 -5.82
C VAL A 35 1.06 -8.79 -5.81
N LEU A 36 0.70 -8.35 -4.62
CA LEU A 36 -0.31 -7.32 -4.38
C LEU A 36 0.37 -5.95 -4.32
N VAL A 37 -0.12 -4.97 -5.06
CA VAL A 37 0.28 -3.57 -4.90
C VAL A 37 -0.95 -2.77 -4.49
N GLU A 38 -0.92 -2.27 -3.26
CA GLU A 38 -1.96 -1.42 -2.71
C GLU A 38 -1.53 0.04 -2.74
N TYR A 39 -2.36 0.91 -3.30
CA TYR A 39 -2.30 2.35 -3.11
C TYR A 39 -3.30 2.73 -2.02
N GLY A 40 -2.79 3.20 -0.90
CA GLY A 40 -3.57 3.39 0.32
C GLY A 40 -3.44 4.76 0.97
N ASP A 41 -4.42 5.08 1.80
CA ASP A 41 -4.54 6.30 2.59
C ASP A 41 -4.89 5.93 4.03
N TYR A 42 -4.04 6.34 4.98
CA TYR A 42 -4.18 5.97 6.38
C TYR A 42 -5.45 6.50 7.06
N GLN A 43 -6.08 7.53 6.52
CA GLN A 43 -7.33 8.10 7.08
C GLN A 43 -8.58 7.57 6.37
N CYS A 44 -8.43 6.79 5.29
CA CYS A 44 -9.53 6.22 4.52
C CYS A 44 -10.12 4.97 5.21
N PRO A 45 -11.41 4.92 5.56
CA PRO A 45 -12.03 3.75 6.19
C PRO A 45 -11.97 2.49 5.33
N ARG A 46 -12.13 2.61 4.01
CA ARG A 46 -12.04 1.48 3.07
C ARG A 46 -10.64 0.91 2.97
N CYS A 47 -9.60 1.75 3.12
CA CYS A 47 -8.22 1.28 3.17
C CYS A 47 -7.99 0.42 4.42
N ARG A 48 -8.57 0.81 5.58
CA ARG A 48 -8.53 -0.02 6.80
C ARG A 48 -9.23 -1.36 6.61
N GLU A 49 -10.40 -1.37 5.96
CA GLU A 49 -11.11 -2.62 5.64
C GLU A 49 -10.25 -3.55 4.78
N LEU A 50 -9.62 -3.00 3.73
CA LEU A 50 -8.71 -3.75 2.86
C LEU A 50 -7.48 -4.26 3.62
N HIS A 51 -6.85 -3.41 4.44
CA HIS A 51 -5.73 -3.79 5.31
C HIS A 51 -6.09 -4.99 6.19
N THR A 52 -7.24 -4.96 6.88
CA THR A 52 -7.72 -6.08 7.72
C THR A 52 -7.93 -7.36 6.90
N LEU A 53 -8.48 -7.25 5.68
CA LEU A 53 -8.65 -8.40 4.78
C LEU A 53 -7.31 -9.01 4.38
N ILE A 54 -6.34 -8.17 4.00
CA ILE A 54 -5.00 -8.62 3.59
C ILE A 54 -4.28 -9.27 4.77
N GLN A 55 -4.32 -8.68 5.97
CA GLN A 55 -3.74 -9.29 7.18
C GLN A 55 -4.32 -10.68 7.44
N THR A 56 -5.65 -10.82 7.39
CA THR A 56 -6.32 -12.13 7.59
C THR A 56 -5.85 -13.17 6.56
N MET A 57 -5.59 -12.75 5.34
CA MET A 57 -5.08 -13.65 4.30
C MET A 57 -3.61 -14.02 4.53
N GLN A 58 -2.77 -13.05 4.91
CA GLN A 58 -1.35 -13.29 5.22
C GLN A 58 -1.16 -14.25 6.40
N GLU A 59 -1.95 -14.09 7.48
CA GLU A 59 -1.91 -15.01 8.63
C GLU A 59 -2.20 -16.47 8.23
N ARG A 60 -3.16 -16.67 7.33
CA ARG A 60 -3.52 -18.01 6.83
C ARG A 60 -2.49 -18.60 5.86
N HIS A 61 -1.76 -17.75 5.13
CA HIS A 61 -0.71 -18.18 4.21
C HIS A 61 0.63 -18.42 4.91
N ASN A 62 0.93 -17.71 6.01
CA ASN A 62 2.14 -17.92 6.80
C ASN A 62 2.19 -19.28 7.53
N THR A 63 1.07 -20.02 7.57
CA THR A 63 1.01 -21.39 8.10
C THR A 63 1.45 -22.44 7.06
N SER A 64 1.61 -22.07 5.79
CA SER A 64 2.18 -22.91 4.74
C SER A 64 3.64 -22.51 4.48
N GLU A 65 4.53 -23.47 4.30
CA GLU A 65 5.97 -23.23 4.00
C GLU A 65 6.22 -22.47 2.68
N GLN A 66 5.18 -22.04 1.99
CA GLN A 66 5.23 -21.34 0.71
C GLN A 66 4.88 -19.86 0.91
N ASN A 67 5.91 -19.00 0.88
CA ASN A 67 5.77 -17.52 0.79
C ASN A 67 5.23 -17.12 -0.61
N ASP A 68 4.00 -17.52 -0.92
CA ASP A 68 3.41 -17.32 -2.25
C ASP A 68 2.76 -15.95 -2.42
N LEU A 69 2.77 -15.10 -1.40
CA LEU A 69 2.14 -13.76 -1.41
C LEU A 69 3.15 -12.67 -1.01
N CYS A 70 3.24 -11.66 -1.84
CA CYS A 70 3.94 -10.41 -1.53
C CYS A 70 2.94 -9.26 -1.47
N LEU A 71 2.96 -8.48 -0.39
CA LEU A 71 2.26 -7.20 -0.30
C LEU A 71 3.24 -6.07 -0.51
N VAL A 72 2.92 -5.16 -1.41
CA VAL A 72 3.57 -3.87 -1.60
C VAL A 72 2.57 -2.78 -1.24
N TYR A 73 2.97 -1.87 -0.37
CA TYR A 73 2.16 -0.69 -0.02
C TYR A 73 2.78 0.57 -0.60
N ARG A 74 1.95 1.38 -1.25
CA ARG A 74 2.29 2.70 -1.80
C ARG A 74 1.33 3.74 -1.26
N HIS A 75 1.87 4.89 -0.89
CA HIS A 75 1.09 6.00 -0.37
C HIS A 75 0.26 6.65 -1.48
N PHE A 76 -1.03 6.85 -1.20
CA PHE A 76 -1.92 7.65 -2.05
C PHE A 76 -2.83 8.53 -1.20
N PRO A 77 -2.25 9.49 -0.45
CA PRO A 77 -2.98 10.38 0.44
C PRO A 77 -3.92 11.31 -0.33
N GLN A 78 -5.13 11.50 0.20
CA GLN A 78 -6.17 12.38 -0.37
C GLN A 78 -6.48 13.54 0.59
N PRO A 79 -5.59 14.54 0.75
CA PRO A 79 -5.69 15.57 1.80
C PRO A 79 -6.92 16.46 1.68
N GLN A 80 -7.59 16.49 0.52
CA GLN A 80 -8.83 17.26 0.30
C GLN A 80 -10.01 16.71 1.10
N ILE A 81 -10.01 15.39 1.41
CA ILE A 81 -11.07 14.71 2.17
C ILE A 81 -10.53 14.10 3.47
N HIS A 82 -9.23 13.89 3.58
CA HIS A 82 -8.53 13.29 4.71
C HIS A 82 -7.38 14.21 5.17
N PRO A 83 -7.63 15.22 6.02
CA PRO A 83 -6.68 16.29 6.29
C PRO A 83 -5.39 15.85 6.98
N GLN A 84 -5.36 14.70 7.68
CA GLN A 84 -4.18 14.21 8.38
C GLN A 84 -3.42 13.11 7.60
N THR A 85 -3.92 12.70 6.44
CA THR A 85 -3.39 11.56 5.70
C THR A 85 -1.95 11.74 5.24
N GLN A 86 -1.59 12.95 4.79
CA GLN A 86 -0.21 13.23 4.35
C GLN A 86 0.79 13.16 5.50
N LYS A 87 0.38 13.62 6.69
CA LYS A 87 1.19 13.53 7.89
C LYS A 87 1.34 12.08 8.37
N ALA A 88 0.27 11.29 8.29
CA ALA A 88 0.32 9.86 8.61
C ALA A 88 1.25 9.10 7.63
N ALA A 89 1.21 9.42 6.34
CA ALA A 89 2.15 8.85 5.37
C ALA A 89 3.61 9.22 5.70
N ALA A 90 3.86 10.47 6.07
CA ALA A 90 5.19 10.91 6.51
C ALA A 90 5.64 10.20 7.80
N ALA A 91 4.73 9.91 8.73
CA ALA A 91 5.02 9.15 9.95
C ALA A 91 5.42 7.69 9.64
N ALA A 92 4.72 7.03 8.71
CA ALA A 92 5.09 5.68 8.26
C ALA A 92 6.51 5.68 7.66
N GLU A 93 6.84 6.68 6.84
CA GLU A 93 8.18 6.79 6.22
C GLU A 93 9.27 7.18 7.23
N ALA A 94 8.99 8.02 8.23
CA ALA A 94 9.91 8.32 9.30
C ALA A 94 10.21 7.09 10.17
N ALA A 95 9.21 6.26 10.44
CA ALA A 95 9.40 4.97 11.10
C ALA A 95 10.17 3.99 10.21
N ALA A 96 9.94 4.01 8.89
CA ALA A 96 10.69 3.21 7.92
C ALA A 96 12.19 3.53 7.93
N ALA A 97 12.56 4.79 8.11
CA ALA A 97 13.96 5.21 8.23
C ALA A 97 14.65 4.60 9.46
N GLN A 98 13.86 4.14 10.44
CA GLN A 98 14.32 3.44 11.65
C GLN A 98 13.95 1.94 11.64
N GLY A 99 13.60 1.36 10.46
CA GLY A 99 13.35 -0.06 10.28
C GLY A 99 11.97 -0.56 10.72
N GLN A 100 11.02 0.34 11.05
CA GLN A 100 9.72 -0.04 11.60
C GLN A 100 8.52 0.47 10.80
N PHE A 101 8.62 0.40 9.46
CA PHE A 101 7.51 0.81 8.58
C PHE A 101 6.22 0.07 8.91
N TRP A 102 6.25 -1.26 8.94
CA TRP A 102 5.05 -2.08 9.06
C TRP A 102 4.38 -1.98 10.42
N GLN A 103 5.17 -1.85 11.49
CA GLN A 103 4.64 -1.63 12.84
C GLN A 103 3.89 -0.30 12.92
N MET A 104 4.47 0.78 12.38
CA MET A 104 3.79 2.08 12.31
C MET A 104 2.57 2.02 11.38
N HIS A 105 2.67 1.35 10.24
CA HIS A 105 1.58 1.12 9.29
C HIS A 105 0.35 0.49 9.96
N ASP A 106 0.55 -0.56 10.75
CA ASP A 106 -0.52 -1.24 11.48
C ASP A 106 -1.16 -0.33 12.54
N ILE A 107 -0.35 0.42 13.29
CA ILE A 107 -0.83 1.40 14.28
C ILE A 107 -1.67 2.48 13.63
N LEU A 108 -1.21 3.06 12.52
CA LEU A 108 -1.92 4.13 11.82
C LEU A 108 -3.30 3.68 11.31
N PHE A 109 -3.43 2.45 10.79
CA PHE A 109 -4.72 1.90 10.41
C PHE A 109 -5.60 1.55 11.60
N ALA A 110 -5.04 1.09 12.71
CA ALA A 110 -5.79 0.82 13.93
C ALA A 110 -6.37 2.12 14.55
N HIS A 111 -5.66 3.24 14.42
CA HIS A 111 -5.96 4.51 15.07
C HIS A 111 -6.26 5.66 14.09
N GLN A 112 -7.06 5.41 13.06
CA GLN A 112 -7.35 6.37 11.98
C GLN A 112 -7.92 7.73 12.45
N GLN A 113 -8.48 7.81 13.64
CA GLN A 113 -9.01 9.05 14.21
C GLN A 113 -7.99 9.82 15.06
N GLU A 114 -6.81 9.25 15.30
CA GLU A 114 -5.80 9.72 16.23
C GLU A 114 -4.46 9.90 15.49
N LEU A 115 -4.46 10.71 14.42
CA LEU A 115 -3.30 10.95 13.53
C LEU A 115 -2.67 12.33 13.71
N GLY A 116 -2.98 13.01 14.83
CA GLY A 116 -2.36 14.29 15.18
C GLY A 116 -0.93 14.13 15.70
N ASP A 117 -0.16 15.24 15.74
CA ASP A 117 1.28 15.23 16.08
C ASP A 117 1.59 14.53 17.41
N GLY A 118 0.77 14.77 18.44
CA GLY A 118 0.95 14.14 19.75
C GLY A 118 0.80 12.62 19.70
N TYR A 119 -0.21 12.12 19.02
CA TYR A 119 -0.43 10.68 18.83
C TYR A 119 0.69 10.04 18.01
N LEU A 120 1.11 10.68 16.91
CA LEU A 120 2.21 10.15 16.10
C LEU A 120 3.53 10.05 16.87
N ALA A 121 3.82 11.02 17.73
CA ALA A 121 4.99 10.99 18.61
C ALA A 121 4.88 9.89 19.68
N GLU A 122 3.67 9.68 20.23
CA GLU A 122 3.39 8.59 21.18
C GLU A 122 3.56 7.21 20.51
N TYR A 123 3.09 7.05 19.28
CA TYR A 123 3.27 5.79 18.54
C TYR A 123 4.75 5.51 18.27
N ALA A 124 5.52 6.54 17.94
CA ALA A 124 6.98 6.41 17.76
C ALA A 124 7.68 6.00 19.06
N ASP A 125 7.29 6.57 20.20
CA ASP A 125 7.82 6.21 21.51
C ASP A 125 7.46 4.76 21.88
N ASN A 126 6.20 4.37 21.70
CA ASN A 126 5.72 3.00 21.95
C ASN A 126 6.42 1.95 21.08
N LEU A 127 6.86 2.33 19.88
CA LEU A 127 7.69 1.48 19.01
C LEU A 127 9.18 1.50 19.37
N GLY A 128 9.60 2.30 20.36
CA GLY A 128 10.99 2.44 20.76
C GLY A 128 11.86 3.14 19.71
N LEU A 129 11.25 4.03 18.88
CA LEU A 129 11.99 4.82 17.90
C LEU A 129 12.72 5.98 18.58
N ASP A 130 13.75 6.52 17.91
CA ASP A 130 14.27 7.85 18.26
C ASP A 130 13.21 8.91 17.93
N VAL A 131 12.44 9.29 18.95
CA VAL A 131 11.34 10.27 18.83
C VAL A 131 11.85 11.63 18.37
N THR A 132 13.04 12.03 18.78
CA THR A 132 13.64 13.31 18.37
C THR A 132 13.90 13.32 16.86
N GLN A 133 14.50 12.25 16.33
CA GLN A 133 14.69 12.08 14.89
C GLN A 133 13.35 12.02 14.18
N PHE A 134 12.40 11.20 14.66
CA PHE A 134 11.09 11.02 14.06
C PHE A 134 10.32 12.35 13.90
N VAL A 135 10.20 13.13 14.99
CA VAL A 135 9.54 14.44 14.99
C VAL A 135 10.25 15.44 14.07
N ARG A 136 11.59 15.45 14.10
CA ARG A 136 12.38 16.29 13.18
C ARG A 136 12.09 15.95 11.72
N ASP A 137 12.03 14.65 11.37
CA ASP A 137 11.83 14.18 10.01
C ASP A 137 10.41 14.52 9.53
N LEU A 138 9.40 14.43 10.42
CA LEU A 138 8.05 14.91 10.14
C LEU A 138 8.01 16.42 9.87
N TYR A 139 8.58 17.21 10.79
CA TYR A 139 8.54 18.68 10.68
C TYR A 139 9.27 19.20 9.45
N LYS A 140 10.39 18.59 9.08
CA LYS A 140 11.19 18.94 7.90
C LYS A 140 10.70 18.28 6.62
N GLN A 141 9.66 17.48 6.67
CA GLN A 141 9.10 16.73 5.53
C GLN A 141 10.16 15.93 4.77
N VAL A 142 11.10 15.30 5.50
CA VAL A 142 12.27 14.61 4.91
C VAL A 142 11.88 13.57 3.88
N HIS A 143 10.73 12.92 4.06
CA HIS A 143 10.28 11.80 3.23
C HIS A 143 9.23 12.17 2.18
N ILE A 144 8.92 13.46 1.98
CA ILE A 144 7.87 13.89 1.06
C ILE A 144 8.13 13.45 -0.39
N ALA A 145 9.39 13.41 -0.81
CA ALA A 145 9.76 12.97 -2.15
C ALA A 145 9.36 11.50 -2.40
N ARG A 146 9.55 10.62 -1.40
CA ARG A 146 9.17 9.21 -1.48
C ARG A 146 7.65 9.05 -1.60
N ILE A 147 6.88 9.81 -0.83
CA ILE A 147 5.43 9.81 -0.88
C ILE A 147 4.94 10.30 -2.26
N ASN A 148 5.56 11.35 -2.80
CA ASN A 148 5.22 11.88 -4.12
C ASN A 148 5.54 10.88 -5.25
N GLU A 149 6.63 10.12 -5.15
CA GLU A 149 6.95 9.04 -6.09
C GLU A 149 5.81 7.99 -6.12
N ASP A 150 5.27 7.62 -4.97
CA ASP A 150 4.15 6.68 -4.88
C ASP A 150 2.88 7.26 -5.51
N ILE A 151 2.53 8.51 -5.20
CA ILE A 151 1.37 9.21 -5.78
C ILE A 151 1.50 9.25 -7.30
N GLU A 152 2.66 9.65 -7.81
CA GLU A 152 2.92 9.75 -9.25
C GLU A 152 2.78 8.39 -9.93
N SER A 153 3.35 7.33 -9.34
CA SER A 153 3.21 5.97 -9.86
C SER A 153 1.76 5.51 -9.90
N GLY A 154 0.95 5.90 -8.89
CA GLY A 154 -0.48 5.63 -8.85
C GLY A 154 -1.22 6.34 -9.97
N LEU A 155 -0.98 7.65 -10.16
CA LEU A 155 -1.59 8.43 -11.23
C LEU A 155 -1.25 7.86 -12.62
N GLN A 156 0.00 7.45 -12.85
CA GLN A 156 0.43 6.79 -14.09
C GLN A 156 -0.28 5.46 -14.30
N SER A 157 -0.64 4.76 -13.22
CA SER A 157 -1.40 3.50 -13.23
C SER A 157 -2.93 3.70 -13.28
N GLY A 158 -3.41 4.92 -13.46
CA GLY A 158 -4.83 5.24 -13.52
C GLY A 158 -5.54 5.28 -12.16
N VAL A 159 -4.80 5.28 -11.05
CA VAL A 159 -5.38 5.42 -9.70
C VAL A 159 -5.90 6.83 -9.51
N THR A 160 -7.18 6.94 -9.17
CA THR A 160 -7.85 8.24 -8.91
C THR A 160 -8.30 8.38 -7.46
N ALA A 161 -8.35 7.28 -6.71
CA ALA A 161 -8.75 7.25 -5.30
C ALA A 161 -8.15 6.02 -4.58
N ALA A 162 -7.95 6.14 -3.27
CA ALA A 162 -7.60 5.03 -2.39
C ALA A 162 -8.87 4.38 -1.78
N PRO A 163 -8.88 3.06 -1.56
CA PRO A 163 -7.85 2.12 -1.94
C PRO A 163 -7.89 1.77 -3.43
N ALA A 164 -6.74 1.52 -4.02
CA ALA A 164 -6.63 0.81 -5.29
C ALA A 164 -5.68 -0.38 -5.11
N LEU A 165 -6.06 -1.54 -5.62
CA LEU A 165 -5.30 -2.78 -5.50
C LEU A 165 -5.00 -3.35 -6.88
N PHE A 166 -3.76 -3.76 -7.08
CA PHE A 166 -3.33 -4.49 -8.27
C PHE A 166 -2.88 -5.89 -7.84
N ILE A 167 -3.30 -6.91 -8.57
CA ILE A 167 -2.91 -8.30 -8.38
C ILE A 167 -2.08 -8.71 -9.59
N ASN A 168 -0.80 -9.03 -9.39
CA ASN A 168 0.15 -9.33 -10.47
C ASN A 168 0.14 -8.27 -11.59
N GLY A 169 0.04 -6.99 -11.21
CA GLY A 169 0.06 -5.86 -12.12
C GLY A 169 -1.27 -5.49 -12.76
N ILE A 170 -2.35 -6.24 -12.52
CA ILE A 170 -3.69 -5.96 -13.04
C ILE A 170 -4.57 -5.37 -11.94
N GLN A 171 -5.23 -4.26 -12.21
CA GLN A 171 -6.10 -3.60 -11.24
C GLN A 171 -7.30 -4.49 -10.88
N TYR A 172 -7.48 -4.69 -9.58
CA TYR A 172 -8.63 -5.40 -9.05
C TYR A 172 -9.87 -4.49 -9.03
N SER A 173 -10.93 -4.89 -9.71
CA SER A 173 -12.19 -4.15 -9.81
C SER A 173 -13.36 -4.79 -9.03
N GLY A 174 -13.10 -5.86 -8.28
CA GLY A 174 -14.10 -6.56 -7.48
C GLY A 174 -14.45 -5.83 -6.17
N ARG A 175 -15.35 -6.44 -5.38
CA ARG A 175 -15.70 -5.92 -4.07
C ARG A 175 -14.64 -6.23 -3.02
N TRP A 176 -14.48 -5.32 -2.06
CA TRP A 176 -13.57 -5.46 -0.91
C TRP A 176 -14.18 -6.39 0.15
N ASN A 177 -14.28 -7.69 -0.15
CA ASN A 177 -14.68 -8.73 0.79
C ASN A 177 -13.90 -10.02 0.52
N ILE A 178 -13.86 -10.88 1.53
CA ILE A 178 -13.05 -12.11 1.49
C ILE A 178 -13.56 -13.10 0.41
N GLU A 179 -14.88 -13.13 0.16
CA GLU A 179 -15.52 -14.05 -0.79
C GLU A 179 -15.11 -13.78 -2.23
N GLN A 180 -14.76 -12.53 -2.56
CA GLN A 180 -14.34 -12.14 -3.91
C GLN A 180 -12.83 -11.95 -4.03
N LEU A 181 -12.18 -11.33 -3.03
CA LEU A 181 -10.74 -11.05 -3.10
C LEU A 181 -9.91 -12.34 -3.01
N LYS A 182 -10.27 -13.27 -2.11
CA LYS A 182 -9.53 -14.53 -1.97
C LYS A 182 -9.52 -15.37 -3.26
N PRO A 183 -10.67 -15.62 -3.93
CA PRO A 183 -10.64 -16.33 -5.23
C PRO A 183 -9.82 -15.62 -6.31
N ALA A 184 -9.84 -14.27 -6.35
CA ALA A 184 -9.03 -13.52 -7.31
C ALA A 184 -7.52 -13.71 -7.07
N ILE A 185 -7.09 -13.71 -5.80
CA ILE A 185 -5.69 -13.98 -5.43
C ILE A 185 -5.30 -15.42 -5.78
N VAL A 186 -6.17 -16.39 -5.46
CA VAL A 186 -5.92 -17.82 -5.81
C VAL A 186 -5.83 -18.02 -7.32
N ALA A 187 -6.71 -17.39 -8.10
CA ALA A 187 -6.66 -17.48 -9.56
C ALA A 187 -5.37 -16.89 -10.14
N ALA A 188 -4.83 -15.84 -9.52
CA ALA A 188 -3.58 -15.19 -9.94
C ALA A 188 -2.31 -16.00 -9.57
N SER A 189 -2.43 -17.06 -8.76
CA SER A 189 -1.29 -17.92 -8.36
C SER A 189 -1.00 -19.05 -9.33
N HIS A 190 -1.82 -19.21 -10.37
CA HIS A 190 -1.71 -20.24 -11.40
C HIS A 190 -1.25 -19.64 -12.73
#